data_8426dded7684f74b9531b3ffdb801fef
#
_entry.id   8426dded7684f74b9531b3ffdb801fef
#
_cell.length_a   1.000
_cell.length_b   1.000
_cell.length_c   1.000
_cell.angle_alpha   90.00
_cell.angle_beta   90.00
_cell.angle_gamma   90.00
#
_symmetry.space_group_name_H-M   'P 1'
#
loop_
_entity.id
_entity.type
_entity.pdbx_description
1 polymer ?
#
loop_
_entity_poly.entity_id
_entity_poly.type
_entity_poly.pdbx_seq_one_letter_code
_entity_poly.pdbx_strand_id
1 'polypeptide(L)'
;MEKMVWWEQVRILGITNKEPSGLHLCWSASGIAFVTAASVVTVEMAAQSIAAQEDAFIGVFINDEKQFRQKIRAVPGKRKYIIYQQESAETVRIRLVKLTEEQYGNVWITNLITDAP
;
A
#
# COMPACT_ATOMS: atom_id res chain seq x y z
N MET A 1 10.70 -7.90 23.63
CA MET A 1 10.66 -6.60 22.97
C MET A 1 9.49 -6.54 22.01
N GLU A 2 8.65 -5.56 22.22
CA GLU A 2 7.48 -5.41 21.37
C GLU A 2 7.87 -4.88 20.00
N LYS A 3 7.26 -5.48 19.00
CA LYS A 3 7.46 -5.04 17.63
C LYS A 3 6.45 -3.94 17.35
N MET A 4 6.95 -2.76 16.94
CA MET A 4 6.06 -1.67 16.60
C MET A 4 5.23 -2.04 15.37
N VAL A 5 3.95 -1.81 15.45
CA VAL A 5 3.05 -2.10 14.33
C VAL A 5 3.23 -0.98 13.29
N TRP A 6 3.60 -1.35 12.08
CA TRP A 6 4.00 -0.38 11.05
C TRP A 6 2.91 0.65 10.73
N TRP A 7 1.63 0.27 10.81
CA TRP A 7 0.55 1.20 10.48
C TRP A 7 0.37 2.33 11.49
N GLU A 8 1.00 2.25 12.63
CA GLU A 8 0.99 3.36 13.60
C GLU A 8 1.87 4.51 13.16
N GLN A 9 2.73 4.30 12.15
CA GLN A 9 3.63 5.31 11.63
C GLN A 9 3.13 5.95 10.35
N VAL A 10 1.95 5.59 9.89
CA VAL A 10 1.40 6.10 8.65
C VAL A 10 0.00 6.63 8.89
N ARG A 11 -0.45 7.51 7.97
CA ARG A 11 -1.83 7.97 8.00
C ARG A 11 -2.69 6.97 7.24
N ILE A 12 -3.76 6.53 7.86
CA ILE A 12 -4.69 5.61 7.23
C ILE A 12 -5.77 6.41 6.51
N LEU A 13 -6.05 6.04 5.26
CA LEU A 13 -7.02 6.69 4.39
C LEU A 13 -8.23 5.79 4.21
N GLY A 14 -9.42 6.39 4.28
CA GLY A 14 -10.65 5.68 4.00
C GLY A 14 -10.99 4.60 5.02
N ILE A 15 -11.80 3.65 4.58
CA ILE A 15 -12.29 2.59 5.46
C ILE A 15 -11.37 1.37 5.37
N THR A 16 -10.75 1.04 6.50
CA THR A 16 -9.83 -0.08 6.61
C THR A 16 -10.17 -0.88 7.87
N ASN A 17 -9.55 -2.05 7.98
CA ASN A 17 -9.68 -2.88 9.17
C ASN A 17 -8.31 -3.42 9.56
N LYS A 18 -7.93 -3.22 10.81
CA LYS A 18 -6.66 -3.73 11.34
C LYS A 18 -6.86 -5.16 11.79
N GLU A 19 -6.21 -6.08 11.11
CA GLU A 19 -6.36 -7.51 11.36
C GLU A 19 -5.00 -8.14 11.66
N PRO A 20 -4.95 -9.31 12.28
CA PRO A 20 -3.68 -10.01 12.51
C PRO A 20 -2.91 -10.28 11.23
N SER A 21 -3.60 -10.44 10.10
CA SER A 21 -2.98 -10.67 8.79
C SER A 21 -2.47 -9.40 8.13
N GLY A 22 -2.84 -8.22 8.65
CA GLY A 22 -2.40 -6.94 8.10
C GLY A 22 -3.52 -5.91 8.08
N LEU A 23 -3.27 -4.79 7.38
CA LEU A 23 -4.27 -3.74 7.24
C LEU A 23 -5.13 -4.05 6.02
N HIS A 24 -6.39 -4.39 6.25
CA HIS A 24 -7.33 -4.73 5.19
C HIS A 24 -7.90 -3.44 4.58
N LEU A 25 -7.72 -3.28 3.28
CA LEU A 25 -8.25 -2.14 2.54
C LEU A 25 -9.66 -2.48 2.08
N CYS A 26 -10.66 -2.03 2.83
CA CYS A 26 -12.04 -2.47 2.66
C CYS A 26 -12.76 -1.86 1.47
N TRP A 27 -12.50 -0.58 1.18
CA TRP A 27 -13.23 0.15 0.14
C TRP A 27 -12.26 0.76 -0.85
N SER A 28 -12.76 1.11 -2.03
CA SER A 28 -11.97 1.92 -2.95
C SER A 28 -11.59 3.23 -2.27
N ALA A 29 -10.46 3.80 -2.65
CA ALA A 29 -9.86 4.97 -2.03
C ALA A 29 -9.32 4.74 -0.61
N SER A 30 -9.44 3.53 -0.05
CA SER A 30 -8.76 3.22 1.20
C SER A 30 -7.28 2.94 0.95
N GLY A 31 -6.45 3.22 1.95
CA GLY A 31 -5.02 3.04 1.80
C GLY A 31 -4.24 3.71 2.92
N ILE A 32 -3.01 4.08 2.59
CA ILE A 32 -2.11 4.72 3.54
C ILE A 32 -1.41 5.90 2.89
N ALA A 33 -0.98 6.85 3.73
CA ALA A 33 -0.16 7.98 3.31
C ALA A 33 0.98 8.14 4.30
N PHE A 34 2.16 8.42 3.80
CA PHE A 34 3.33 8.61 4.65
C PHE A 34 4.37 9.48 3.93
N VAL A 35 5.32 9.98 4.72
CA VAL A 35 6.41 10.81 4.23
C VAL A 35 7.71 10.05 4.46
N THR A 36 8.58 10.03 3.48
CA THR A 36 9.85 9.32 3.59
C THR A 36 10.93 10.00 2.75
N ALA A 37 12.19 9.81 3.15
CA ALA A 37 13.34 10.19 2.35
C ALA A 37 14.13 8.96 1.92
N ALA A 38 13.53 7.78 2.03
CA ALA A 38 14.18 6.54 1.67
C ALA A 38 14.44 6.44 0.18
N SER A 39 15.52 5.76 -0.18
CA SER A 39 15.88 5.54 -1.59
C SER A 39 15.01 4.46 -2.23
N VAL A 40 14.59 3.48 -1.45
CA VAL A 40 13.73 2.39 -1.91
C VAL A 40 12.61 2.18 -0.91
N VAL A 41 11.40 2.16 -1.41
CA VAL A 41 10.21 1.87 -0.59
C VAL A 41 9.52 0.64 -1.17
N THR A 42 9.34 -0.37 -0.33
CA THR A 42 8.74 -1.64 -0.70
C THR A 42 7.51 -1.87 0.18
N VAL A 43 6.42 -2.32 -0.41
CA VAL A 43 5.25 -2.72 0.34
C VAL A 43 5.02 -4.21 0.15
N GLU A 44 4.69 -4.89 1.24
CA GLU A 44 4.27 -6.29 1.17
C GLU A 44 2.77 -6.33 1.29
N MET A 45 2.14 -6.98 0.33
CA MET A 45 0.68 -7.09 0.29
C MET A 45 0.26 -8.53 0.10
N ALA A 46 -0.82 -8.92 0.78
CA ALA A 46 -1.50 -10.17 0.53
C ALA A 46 -2.79 -9.84 -0.21
N ALA A 47 -3.10 -10.63 -1.22
CA ALA A 47 -4.31 -10.41 -2.02
C ALA A 47 -5.05 -11.72 -2.21
N GLN A 48 -6.37 -11.61 -2.30
CA GLN A 48 -7.25 -12.74 -2.52
C GLN A 48 -8.33 -12.32 -3.50
N SER A 49 -8.41 -13.02 -4.63
CA SER A 49 -9.43 -12.75 -5.63
C SER A 49 -10.76 -13.32 -5.18
N ILE A 50 -11.82 -12.57 -5.48
CA ILE A 50 -13.20 -13.04 -5.26
C ILE A 50 -13.70 -13.55 -6.59
N ALA A 51 -13.94 -14.85 -6.69
CA ALA A 51 -14.33 -15.52 -7.93
C ALA A 51 -13.23 -15.40 -9.00
N ALA A 52 -13.49 -15.89 -10.19
CA ALA A 52 -12.53 -15.85 -11.30
C ALA A 52 -12.59 -14.54 -12.05
N GLN A 53 -12.66 -13.45 -11.32
CA GLN A 53 -12.79 -12.10 -11.85
C GLN A 53 -11.44 -11.39 -11.89
N GLU A 54 -11.49 -10.08 -12.00
CA GLU A 54 -10.30 -9.26 -12.05
C GLU A 54 -9.66 -9.12 -10.67
N ASP A 55 -8.34 -8.98 -10.67
CA ASP A 55 -7.61 -8.69 -9.44
C ASP A 55 -7.81 -7.23 -9.04
N ALA A 56 -7.56 -6.95 -7.76
CA ALA A 56 -7.60 -5.58 -7.26
C ALA A 56 -6.39 -4.80 -7.77
N PHE A 57 -6.54 -3.49 -7.90
CA PHE A 57 -5.45 -2.60 -8.31
C PHE A 57 -5.19 -1.55 -7.25
N ILE A 58 -3.90 -1.23 -7.08
CA ILE A 58 -3.42 -0.25 -6.13
C ILE A 58 -2.71 0.86 -6.89
N GLY A 59 -3.06 2.11 -6.61
CA GLY A 59 -2.40 3.26 -7.19
C GLY A 59 -1.36 3.84 -6.25
N VAL A 60 -0.20 4.21 -6.79
CA VAL A 60 0.86 4.88 -6.04
C VAL A 60 0.89 6.34 -6.48
N PHE A 61 0.62 7.24 -5.53
CA PHE A 61 0.59 8.68 -5.78
C PHE A 61 1.77 9.34 -5.07
N ILE A 62 2.50 10.17 -5.79
CA ILE A 62 3.69 10.83 -5.24
C ILE A 62 3.39 12.32 -5.05
N ASN A 63 3.70 12.82 -3.86
CA ASN A 63 3.47 14.20 -3.45
C ASN A 63 1.98 14.58 -3.67
N ASP A 64 1.71 15.70 -4.31
CA ASP A 64 0.32 16.15 -4.49
C ASP A 64 -0.22 15.83 -5.88
N GLU A 65 0.40 14.89 -6.57
CA GLU A 65 -0.06 14.48 -7.88
C GLU A 65 -1.48 13.94 -7.81
N LYS A 66 -2.30 14.31 -8.79
CA LYS A 66 -3.69 13.89 -8.83
C LYS A 66 -3.88 12.55 -9.52
N GLN A 67 -2.88 12.12 -10.29
CA GLN A 67 -2.91 10.84 -10.97
C GLN A 67 -1.86 9.92 -10.37
N PHE A 68 -2.15 8.63 -10.35
CA PHE A 68 -1.17 7.68 -9.85
C PHE A 68 0.03 7.63 -10.82
N ARG A 69 1.23 7.55 -10.22
CA ARG A 69 2.45 7.37 -10.98
C ARG A 69 2.65 5.92 -11.36
N GLN A 70 2.13 5.02 -10.57
CA GLN A 70 2.25 3.59 -10.79
C GLN A 70 0.93 2.91 -10.40
N LYS A 71 0.52 1.95 -11.22
CA LYS A 71 -0.67 1.13 -10.96
C LYS A 71 -0.19 -0.30 -10.75
N ILE A 72 -0.45 -0.85 -9.57
CA ILE A 72 -0.01 -2.18 -9.21
C ILE A 72 -1.18 -3.14 -9.21
N ARG A 73 -1.07 -4.22 -9.95
CA ARG A 73 -2.02 -5.32 -9.88
C ARG A 73 -1.70 -6.17 -8.66
N ALA A 74 -2.64 -6.29 -7.75
CA ALA A 74 -2.47 -7.09 -6.55
C ALA A 74 -2.71 -8.56 -6.90
N VAL A 75 -1.64 -9.24 -7.28
CA VAL A 75 -1.70 -10.64 -7.66
C VAL A 75 -2.03 -11.50 -6.44
N PRO A 76 -2.90 -12.52 -6.58
CA PRO A 76 -3.24 -13.37 -5.43
C PRO A 76 -2.00 -13.95 -4.76
N GLY A 77 -2.03 -14.02 -3.42
CA GLY A 77 -0.93 -14.46 -2.61
C GLY A 77 -0.23 -13.28 -1.93
N LYS A 78 0.84 -13.58 -1.24
CA LYS A 78 1.61 -12.59 -0.51
C LYS A 78 2.86 -12.24 -1.30
N ARG A 79 3.01 -10.97 -1.68
CA ARG A 79 4.12 -10.52 -2.52
C ARG A 79 4.64 -9.16 -2.08
N LYS A 80 5.89 -8.87 -2.45
CA LYS A 80 6.50 -7.57 -2.22
C LYS A 80 6.53 -6.79 -3.52
N TYR A 81 6.24 -5.49 -3.41
CA TYR A 81 6.22 -4.58 -4.57
C TYR A 81 7.05 -3.36 -4.25
N ILE A 82 7.95 -2.98 -5.16
CA ILE A 82 8.68 -1.74 -5.02
C ILE A 82 7.78 -0.62 -5.52
N ILE A 83 7.45 0.31 -4.63
CA ILE A 83 6.51 1.39 -4.97
C ILE A 83 7.19 2.72 -5.23
N TYR A 84 8.46 2.87 -4.84
CA TYR A 84 9.19 4.11 -5.08
C TYR A 84 10.69 3.89 -5.01
N GLN A 85 11.43 4.54 -5.90
CA GLN A 85 12.90 4.54 -5.91
C GLN A 85 13.39 5.93 -6.26
N GLN A 86 14.47 6.37 -5.63
CA GLN A 86 15.12 7.62 -5.95
C GLN A 86 16.61 7.51 -5.65
N GLU A 87 17.41 8.30 -6.36
CA GLU A 87 18.85 8.36 -6.12
C GLU A 87 19.21 9.47 -5.12
N SER A 88 18.41 10.51 -5.05
CA SER A 88 18.57 11.59 -4.10
C SER A 88 17.72 11.30 -2.86
N ALA A 89 18.17 11.77 -1.70
CA ALA A 89 17.45 11.55 -0.45
C ALA A 89 16.41 12.66 -0.23
N GLU A 90 15.55 12.88 -1.22
CA GLU A 90 14.50 13.90 -1.11
C GLU A 90 13.31 13.37 -0.32
N THR A 91 12.75 14.22 0.52
CA THR A 91 11.55 13.88 1.26
C THR A 91 10.35 13.93 0.32
N VAL A 92 9.63 12.82 0.25
CA VAL A 92 8.45 12.70 -0.60
C VAL A 92 7.28 12.20 0.22
N ARG A 93 6.09 12.59 -0.22
CA ARG A 93 4.84 12.08 0.33
C ARG A 93 4.32 11.00 -0.60
N ILE A 94 4.02 9.84 -0.05
CA ILE A 94 3.53 8.70 -0.84
C ILE A 94 2.14 8.34 -0.35
N ARG A 95 1.22 8.19 -1.29
CA ARG A 95 -0.11 7.64 -1.00
C ARG A 95 -0.25 6.33 -1.76
N LEU A 96 -0.65 5.30 -1.04
CA LEU A 96 -0.91 3.97 -1.61
C LEU A 96 -2.40 3.71 -1.43
N VAL A 97 -3.13 3.68 -2.53
CA VAL A 97 -4.59 3.71 -2.49
C VAL A 97 -5.20 2.59 -3.32
N LYS A 98 -6.17 1.90 -2.74
CA LYS A 98 -6.93 0.87 -3.47
C LYS A 98 -7.83 1.55 -4.49
N LEU A 99 -7.69 1.16 -5.75
CA LEU A 99 -8.42 1.76 -6.86
C LEU A 99 -9.73 1.03 -7.19
N THR A 100 -9.90 -0.20 -6.70
CA THR A 100 -11.04 -1.04 -7.04
C THR A 100 -11.96 -1.25 -5.86
N GLU A 101 -13.21 -1.58 -6.16
CA GLU A 101 -14.17 -1.94 -5.12
C GLU A 101 -13.87 -3.30 -4.53
N GLU A 102 -14.41 -3.59 -3.34
CA GLU A 102 -14.17 -4.84 -2.62
C GLU A 102 -14.55 -6.06 -3.45
N GLN A 103 -15.54 -5.95 -4.29
CA GLN A 103 -16.03 -7.07 -5.11
C GLN A 103 -15.00 -7.59 -6.10
N TYR A 104 -13.93 -6.83 -6.37
CA TYR A 104 -12.88 -7.26 -7.31
C TYR A 104 -11.70 -7.91 -6.62
N GLY A 105 -11.74 -8.06 -5.31
CA GLY A 105 -10.72 -8.74 -4.57
C GLY A 105 -10.39 -8.06 -3.26
N ASN A 106 -9.83 -8.82 -2.35
CA ASN A 106 -9.40 -8.32 -1.05
C ASN A 106 -7.90 -8.07 -1.05
N VAL A 107 -7.48 -6.99 -0.43
CA VAL A 107 -6.06 -6.63 -0.31
C VAL A 107 -5.76 -6.27 1.14
N TRP A 108 -4.67 -6.85 1.65
CA TRP A 108 -4.12 -6.50 2.96
C TRP A 108 -2.71 -5.98 2.77
N ILE A 109 -2.40 -4.85 3.39
CA ILE A 109 -1.01 -4.40 3.49
C ILE A 109 -0.43 -5.08 4.72
N THR A 110 0.57 -5.92 4.51
CA THR A 110 1.15 -6.72 5.58
C THR A 110 2.44 -6.13 6.14
N ASN A 111 3.16 -5.32 5.36
CA ASN A 111 4.36 -4.68 5.84
C ASN A 111 4.75 -3.51 4.94
N LEU A 112 5.45 -2.55 5.51
CA LEU A 112 6.02 -1.41 4.81
C LEU A 112 7.51 -1.39 5.12
N ILE A 113 8.33 -1.48 4.07
CA ILE A 113 9.77 -1.63 4.21
C ILE A 113 10.47 -0.47 3.53
N THR A 114 11.32 0.22 4.27
CA THR A 114 12.14 1.30 3.72
C THR A 114 13.59 1.03 4.05
N ASP A 115 14.50 1.53 3.20
CA ASP A 115 15.95 1.40 3.42
C ASP A 115 16.47 2.49 4.35
N ALA A 116 15.62 3.40 4.79
CA ALA A 116 15.95 4.46 5.73
C ALA A 116 14.76 4.77 6.61
N PRO A 117 15.00 5.34 7.80
CA PRO A 117 13.92 5.70 8.72
C PRO A 117 12.93 6.71 8.15
#